data_eb4dfb50d0ead8c14c6b5aba37ec7b3c
#
_entry.id   eb4dfb50d0ead8c14c6b5aba37ec7b3c
#
_cell.length_a   1.000
_cell.length_b   1.000
_cell.length_c   1.000
_cell.angle_alpha   90.00
_cell.angle_beta   90.00
_cell.angle_gamma   90.00
#
_symmetry.space_group_name_H-M   'P 1'
#
loop_
_entity.id
_entity.type
_entity.pdbx_description
1 polymer ?
#
loop_
_entity_poly.entity_id
_entity_poly.type
_entity_poly.pdbx_seq_one_letter_code
_entity_poly.pdbx_strand_id
1 'polypeptide(L)'
;MNREVLLEDLKRVQRDIPTRNSRRDLRRKLQSGSTWPSLYITDVRCWDAKEACETRQPLAFLLPHEIIGAIAKHADFDELMSTVAMDPQSKKHLQKCQVEAGCEVLGVGIWGDAIPCQWDRDESVECVSMNFPGLGEEWKDVRVPITAIPHALLSTNTWHDVQEVIKDSLVAAALGRYWDERPDGQPWIGKGCKEIGDVQRKKLAGKAIGVCAALVEVRGDWKFFKEVFHFPGWRELRGCCWICGCTPDQVRREGGMGQGVSCGEPPREEARALRGKRDSY
;
A
#
# COMPACT_ATOMS: atom_id res chain seq x y z
N MET A 1 -5.59 -24.95 3.63
CA MET A 1 -6.82 -24.14 3.92
C MET A 1 -7.37 -23.74 2.58
N ASN A 2 -8.61 -24.07 2.27
CA ASN A 2 -9.19 -23.94 0.93
C ASN A 2 -9.31 -22.45 0.57
N ARG A 3 -8.99 -22.07 -0.69
CA ARG A 3 -9.11 -20.71 -1.27
C ARG A 3 -10.45 -20.06 -0.99
N GLU A 4 -11.52 -20.85 -1.06
CA GLU A 4 -12.88 -20.39 -0.71
C GLU A 4 -12.97 -19.91 0.73
N VAL A 5 -12.25 -20.54 1.66
CA VAL A 5 -12.21 -20.16 3.08
C VAL A 5 -11.55 -18.80 3.26
N LEU A 6 -10.46 -18.51 2.53
CA LEU A 6 -9.77 -17.20 2.60
C LEU A 6 -10.63 -16.07 2.03
N LEU A 7 -11.24 -16.30 0.86
CA LEU A 7 -12.17 -15.35 0.23
C LEU A 7 -13.46 -15.17 1.03
N GLU A 8 -13.97 -16.25 1.64
CA GLU A 8 -15.11 -16.21 2.53
C GLU A 8 -14.80 -15.46 3.83
N ASP A 9 -13.62 -15.64 4.41
CA ASP A 9 -13.19 -14.90 5.58
C ASP A 9 -13.03 -13.39 5.29
N LEU A 10 -12.48 -13.00 4.13
CA LEU A 10 -12.42 -11.60 3.69
C LEU A 10 -13.81 -11.01 3.44
N LYS A 11 -14.69 -11.74 2.74
CA LYS A 11 -16.09 -11.33 2.51
C LYS A 11 -16.88 -11.27 3.81
N ARG A 12 -16.56 -12.13 4.78
CA ARG A 12 -17.16 -12.14 6.09
C ARG A 12 -16.74 -10.95 6.94
N VAL A 13 -15.44 -10.59 6.90
CA VAL A 13 -14.93 -9.37 7.54
C VAL A 13 -15.58 -8.12 6.95
N GLN A 14 -15.79 -8.06 5.63
CA GLN A 14 -16.49 -6.94 4.98
C GLN A 14 -17.99 -6.87 5.32
N ARG A 15 -18.71 -8.02 5.44
CA ARG A 15 -20.15 -8.05 5.70
C ARG A 15 -20.55 -7.81 7.15
N ASP A 16 -19.68 -8.16 8.09
CA ASP A 16 -20.00 -8.21 9.50
C ASP A 16 -19.45 -7.02 10.31
N ILE A 17 -19.25 -5.84 9.72
CA ILE A 17 -18.90 -4.62 10.48
C ILE A 17 -20.17 -4.11 11.17
N PRO A 18 -20.37 -4.41 12.47
CA PRO A 18 -21.55 -3.92 13.19
C PRO A 18 -21.34 -2.45 13.57
N THR A 19 -22.37 -1.66 13.34
CA THR A 19 -22.37 -0.19 13.49
C THR A 19 -22.28 0.32 14.94
N ARG A 20 -22.33 -0.51 15.97
CA ARG A 20 -22.43 -0.07 17.38
C ARG A 20 -21.24 -0.37 18.30
N ASN A 21 -20.38 -1.34 17.99
CA ASN A 21 -19.17 -1.67 18.76
C ASN A 21 -18.03 -2.11 17.84
N SER A 22 -17.97 -1.50 16.67
CA SER A 22 -17.18 -1.95 15.53
C SER A 22 -15.68 -2.16 15.83
N ARG A 23 -15.08 -1.31 16.66
CA ARG A 23 -13.64 -1.38 16.95
C ARG A 23 -13.25 -2.60 17.78
N ARG A 24 -14.05 -2.94 18.82
CA ARG A 24 -13.80 -4.07 19.71
C ARG A 24 -14.13 -5.40 19.05
N ASP A 25 -15.23 -5.44 18.30
CA ASP A 25 -15.75 -6.69 17.68
C ASP A 25 -14.97 -7.01 16.41
N LEU A 26 -14.55 -5.99 15.62
CA LEU A 26 -13.60 -6.15 14.53
C LEU A 26 -12.26 -6.68 15.05
N ARG A 27 -11.72 -6.09 16.12
CA ARG A 27 -10.51 -6.56 16.78
C ARG A 27 -10.63 -8.00 17.25
N ARG A 28 -11.77 -8.38 17.84
CA ARG A 28 -12.02 -9.74 18.33
C ARG A 28 -12.19 -10.77 17.21
N LYS A 29 -12.87 -10.40 16.11
CA LYS A 29 -13.05 -11.25 14.93
C LYS A 29 -11.77 -11.45 14.13
N LEU A 30 -10.98 -10.39 13.94
CA LEU A 30 -9.65 -10.47 13.32
C LEU A 30 -8.67 -11.31 14.17
N GLN A 31 -8.92 -11.46 15.47
CA GLN A 31 -8.07 -12.19 16.41
C GLN A 31 -8.49 -13.63 16.65
N SER A 32 -9.78 -13.97 16.50
CA SER A 32 -10.31 -15.28 16.77
C SER A 32 -10.17 -16.23 15.57
N GLY A 33 -9.01 -16.87 15.44
CA GLY A 33 -8.79 -17.95 14.48
C GLY A 33 -8.41 -17.54 13.06
N SER A 34 -8.10 -16.27 12.83
CA SER A 34 -7.63 -15.77 11.55
C SER A 34 -6.14 -16.09 11.39
N THR A 35 -5.77 -16.59 10.22
CA THR A 35 -4.37 -16.73 9.78
C THR A 35 -3.75 -15.38 9.40
N TRP A 36 -4.54 -14.30 9.41
CA TRP A 36 -4.11 -12.95 9.08
C TRP A 36 -3.25 -12.31 10.17
N PRO A 37 -2.30 -11.44 9.79
CA PRO A 37 -1.50 -10.69 10.74
C PRO A 37 -2.35 -9.82 11.66
N SER A 38 -1.84 -9.60 12.86
CA SER A 38 -2.45 -8.65 13.80
C SER A 38 -2.21 -7.21 13.35
N LEU A 39 -3.12 -6.30 13.71
CA LEU A 39 -2.92 -4.88 13.47
C LEU A 39 -1.65 -4.37 14.16
N TYR A 40 -0.85 -3.63 13.42
CA TYR A 40 0.25 -2.82 13.94
C TYR A 40 -0.28 -1.42 14.24
N ILE A 41 -0.06 -0.93 15.45
CA ILE A 41 -0.53 0.40 15.84
C ILE A 41 0.69 1.27 16.12
N THR A 42 0.73 2.42 15.47
CA THR A 42 1.76 3.44 15.68
C THR A 42 1.14 4.82 15.62
N ASP A 43 1.79 5.79 16.26
CA ASP A 43 1.33 7.17 16.28
C ASP A 43 1.74 7.88 14.99
N VAL A 44 0.77 8.47 14.32
CA VAL A 44 0.97 9.31 13.13
C VAL A 44 0.47 10.73 13.40
N ARG A 45 1.02 11.71 12.70
CA ARG A 45 0.57 13.11 12.79
C ARG A 45 -0.79 13.24 12.10
N CYS A 46 -1.78 13.68 12.83
CA CYS A 46 -3.14 13.87 12.38
C CYS A 46 -3.65 15.25 12.78
N TRP A 47 -4.61 15.79 12.03
CA TRP A 47 -5.30 16.99 12.39
C TRP A 47 -6.28 16.73 13.54
N ASP A 48 -6.20 17.53 14.59
CA ASP A 48 -7.20 17.56 15.67
C ASP A 48 -8.09 18.80 15.51
N ALA A 49 -9.35 18.57 15.14
CA ALA A 49 -10.30 19.66 14.91
C ALA A 49 -10.69 20.40 16.20
N LYS A 50 -10.55 19.79 17.38
CA LYS A 50 -10.88 20.41 18.67
C LYS A 50 -9.79 21.38 19.10
N GLU A 51 -8.55 20.93 18.98
CA GLU A 51 -7.36 21.71 19.35
C GLU A 51 -6.90 22.63 18.19
N ALA A 52 -7.49 22.48 17.00
CA ALA A 52 -7.13 23.19 15.77
C ALA A 52 -5.61 23.11 15.46
N CYS A 53 -4.99 21.98 15.73
CA CYS A 53 -3.56 21.75 15.50
C CYS A 53 -3.29 20.30 15.09
N GLU A 54 -2.06 20.04 14.63
CA GLU A 54 -1.57 18.70 14.36
C GLU A 54 -1.18 18.02 15.67
N THR A 55 -1.70 16.80 15.90
CA THR A 55 -1.41 15.98 17.06
C THR A 55 -1.00 14.58 16.63
N ARG A 56 -0.35 13.82 17.53
CA ARG A 56 -0.07 12.41 17.27
C ARG A 56 -1.24 11.54 17.72
N GLN A 57 -1.75 10.73 16.81
CA GLN A 57 -2.88 9.83 17.07
C GLN A 57 -2.56 8.40 16.62
N PRO A 58 -3.02 7.38 17.35
CA PRO A 58 -2.77 5.99 17.00
C PRO A 58 -3.52 5.60 15.72
N LEU A 59 -2.79 5.14 14.71
CA LEU A 59 -3.32 4.59 13.48
C LEU A 59 -2.96 3.11 13.37
N ALA A 60 -3.91 2.31 12.88
CA ALA A 60 -3.76 0.88 12.71
C ALA A 60 -3.37 0.52 11.27
N PHE A 61 -2.42 -0.41 11.14
CA PHE A 61 -1.93 -0.94 9.86
C PHE A 61 -1.99 -2.46 9.83
N LEU A 62 -2.30 -3.03 8.67
CA LEU A 62 -1.88 -4.37 8.30
C LEU A 62 -0.57 -4.24 7.52
N LEU A 63 0.52 -4.73 8.07
CA LEU A 63 1.85 -4.52 7.49
C LEU A 63 2.03 -5.35 6.21
N PRO A 64 2.41 -4.76 5.07
CA PRO A 64 2.65 -5.45 3.81
C PRO A 64 3.50 -6.71 3.92
N HIS A 65 4.64 -6.67 4.61
CA HIS A 65 5.51 -7.84 4.77
C HIS A 65 4.86 -8.98 5.59
N GLU A 66 3.99 -8.65 6.54
CA GLU A 66 3.25 -9.67 7.32
C GLU A 66 2.12 -10.28 6.50
N ILE A 67 1.43 -9.49 5.67
CA ILE A 67 0.42 -9.97 4.73
C ILE A 67 1.06 -10.94 3.73
N ILE A 68 2.21 -10.57 3.15
CA ILE A 68 2.96 -11.41 2.22
C ILE A 68 3.38 -12.72 2.91
N GLY A 69 3.88 -12.64 4.15
CA GLY A 69 4.24 -13.82 4.92
C GLY A 69 3.06 -14.72 5.29
N ALA A 70 1.84 -14.19 5.37
CA ALA A 70 0.64 -14.99 5.55
C ALA A 70 0.24 -15.70 4.24
N ILE A 71 0.32 -15.00 3.11
CA ILE A 71 0.03 -15.54 1.77
C ILE A 71 1.06 -16.61 1.37
N ALA A 72 2.34 -16.37 1.62
CA ALA A 72 3.41 -17.33 1.30
C ALA A 72 3.29 -18.67 2.07
N LYS A 73 2.51 -18.72 3.13
CA LYS A 73 2.19 -19.97 3.86
C LYS A 73 0.98 -20.71 3.30
N HIS A 74 0.33 -20.16 2.28
CA HIS A 74 -0.80 -20.84 1.65
C HIS A 74 -0.33 -22.10 0.92
N ALA A 75 -1.11 -23.17 1.00
CA ALA A 75 -0.73 -24.46 0.42
C ALA A 75 -0.50 -24.43 -1.10
N ASP A 76 -1.22 -23.55 -1.79
CA ASP A 76 -1.19 -23.42 -3.25
C ASP A 76 -0.32 -22.24 -3.71
N PHE A 77 0.56 -21.71 -2.85
CA PHE A 77 1.34 -20.50 -3.16
C PHE A 77 2.21 -20.66 -4.41
N ASP A 78 2.92 -21.79 -4.54
CA ASP A 78 3.81 -22.06 -5.69
C ASP A 78 3.01 -22.16 -6.99
N GLU A 79 1.82 -22.77 -6.95
CA GLU A 79 0.91 -22.83 -8.10
C GLU A 79 0.42 -21.44 -8.49
N LEU A 80 0.02 -20.62 -7.50
CA LEU A 80 -0.42 -19.23 -7.72
C LEU A 80 0.69 -18.38 -8.35
N MET A 81 1.93 -18.54 -7.93
CA MET A 81 3.10 -17.84 -8.50
C MET A 81 3.36 -18.25 -9.95
N SER A 82 3.03 -19.48 -10.34
CA SER A 82 3.24 -19.98 -11.70
C SER A 82 2.26 -19.42 -12.75
N THR A 83 1.11 -18.90 -12.31
CA THR A 83 0.00 -18.47 -13.20
C THR A 83 -0.01 -16.97 -13.48
N VAL A 84 1.13 -16.31 -13.32
CA VAL A 84 1.25 -14.85 -13.37
C VAL A 84 0.89 -14.26 -14.74
N ALA A 85 -0.16 -13.45 -14.77
CA ALA A 85 -0.55 -12.63 -15.92
C ALA A 85 -0.28 -11.16 -15.61
N MET A 86 0.95 -10.70 -15.85
CA MET A 86 1.33 -9.29 -15.71
C MET A 86 1.59 -8.65 -17.07
N ASP A 87 1.45 -7.32 -17.13
CA ASP A 87 1.88 -6.56 -18.29
C ASP A 87 3.40 -6.70 -18.54
N PRO A 88 3.87 -6.52 -19.78
CA PRO A 88 5.26 -6.77 -20.14
C PRO A 88 6.27 -5.92 -19.36
N GLN A 89 5.93 -4.71 -18.95
CA GLN A 89 6.85 -3.81 -18.22
C GLN A 89 6.99 -4.28 -16.76
N SER A 90 5.88 -4.55 -16.09
CA SER A 90 5.87 -5.12 -14.74
C SER A 90 6.59 -6.45 -14.69
N LYS A 91 6.39 -7.32 -15.69
CA LYS A 91 7.09 -8.60 -15.82
C LYS A 91 8.61 -8.41 -15.94
N LYS A 92 9.05 -7.48 -16.79
CA LYS A 92 10.48 -7.16 -16.96
C LYS A 92 11.09 -6.61 -15.67
N HIS A 93 10.36 -5.74 -14.96
CA HIS A 93 10.81 -5.22 -13.66
C HIS A 93 10.94 -6.35 -12.64
N LEU A 94 9.94 -7.22 -12.54
CA LEU A 94 9.95 -8.35 -11.61
C LEU A 94 11.12 -9.31 -11.90
N GLN A 95 11.37 -9.64 -13.17
CA GLN A 95 12.51 -10.46 -13.58
C GLN A 95 13.86 -9.85 -13.14
N LYS A 96 14.01 -8.53 -13.26
CA LYS A 96 15.21 -7.83 -12.76
C LYS A 96 15.35 -8.00 -11.25
N CYS A 97 14.27 -7.79 -10.49
CA CYS A 97 14.26 -7.98 -9.05
C CYS A 97 14.59 -9.42 -8.64
N GLN A 98 14.09 -10.42 -9.37
CA GLN A 98 14.42 -11.85 -9.15
C GLN A 98 15.91 -12.14 -9.34
N VAL A 99 16.53 -11.58 -10.39
CA VAL A 99 17.98 -11.73 -10.63
C VAL A 99 18.77 -11.07 -9.50
N GLU A 100 18.38 -9.88 -9.06
CA GLU A 100 19.07 -9.15 -7.99
C GLU A 100 18.91 -9.84 -6.62
N ALA A 101 17.73 -10.38 -6.33
CA ALA A 101 17.43 -11.06 -5.07
C ALA A 101 17.99 -12.49 -5.02
N GLY A 102 18.23 -13.13 -6.17
CA GLY A 102 18.63 -14.54 -6.25
C GLY A 102 17.57 -15.54 -5.77
N CYS A 103 16.30 -15.11 -5.72
CA CYS A 103 15.17 -15.93 -5.28
C CYS A 103 13.89 -15.51 -6.03
N GLU A 104 12.82 -16.26 -5.81
CA GLU A 104 11.50 -15.88 -6.32
C GLU A 104 11.00 -14.59 -5.64
N VAL A 105 10.39 -13.72 -6.45
CA VAL A 105 9.89 -12.42 -6.02
C VAL A 105 8.42 -12.28 -6.38
N LEU A 106 7.58 -12.05 -5.38
CA LEU A 106 6.16 -11.77 -5.55
C LEU A 106 5.95 -10.32 -6.01
N GLY A 107 5.25 -10.13 -7.14
CA GLY A 107 4.82 -8.81 -7.57
C GLY A 107 3.62 -8.32 -6.75
N VAL A 108 3.74 -7.17 -6.11
CA VAL A 108 2.67 -6.54 -5.31
C VAL A 108 2.35 -5.16 -5.85
N GLY A 109 1.12 -4.72 -5.64
CA GLY A 109 0.67 -3.38 -5.98
C GLY A 109 0.11 -2.64 -4.76
N ILE A 110 0.16 -1.32 -4.81
CA ILE A 110 -0.48 -0.43 -3.84
C ILE A 110 -1.62 0.31 -4.53
N TRP A 111 -2.75 0.39 -3.86
CA TRP A 111 -3.92 1.10 -4.32
C TRP A 111 -4.37 2.10 -3.26
N GLY A 112 -4.52 3.37 -3.66
CA GLY A 112 -5.09 4.42 -2.82
C GLY A 112 -6.40 4.93 -3.40
N ASP A 113 -7.41 5.06 -2.55
CA ASP A 113 -8.73 5.51 -2.93
C ASP A 113 -9.48 6.15 -1.75
N ALA A 114 -10.31 7.13 -2.04
CA ALA A 114 -11.21 7.75 -1.08
C ALA A 114 -12.58 7.04 -1.12
N ILE A 115 -12.98 6.45 -0.01
CA ILE A 115 -14.27 5.74 0.11
C ILE A 115 -15.26 6.66 0.82
N PRO A 116 -16.35 7.09 0.18
CA PRO A 116 -17.38 7.87 0.85
C PRO A 116 -18.07 7.04 1.93
N CYS A 117 -18.17 7.61 3.14
CA CYS A 117 -18.77 6.93 4.30
C CYS A 117 -20.27 7.18 4.42
N GLN A 118 -20.78 8.26 3.82
CA GLN A 118 -22.19 8.68 3.86
C GLN A 118 -22.75 8.88 2.46
N TRP A 119 -24.09 8.83 2.35
CA TRP A 119 -24.80 9.02 1.10
C TRP A 119 -24.62 10.42 0.50
N ASP A 120 -24.47 11.45 1.35
CA ASP A 120 -24.22 12.83 0.95
C ASP A 120 -22.76 13.08 0.54
N ARG A 121 -21.86 12.11 0.76
CA ARG A 121 -20.43 12.16 0.46
C ARG A 121 -19.65 13.24 1.20
N ASP A 122 -20.21 13.82 2.26
CA ASP A 122 -19.55 14.87 3.06
C ASP A 122 -18.39 14.29 3.89
N GLU A 123 -18.46 12.99 4.23
CA GLU A 123 -17.39 12.29 4.92
C GLU A 123 -16.82 11.17 4.06
N SER A 124 -15.50 11.11 3.99
CA SER A 124 -14.77 10.03 3.31
C SER A 124 -13.68 9.44 4.20
N VAL A 125 -13.31 8.22 3.89
CA VAL A 125 -12.15 7.54 4.46
C VAL A 125 -11.16 7.29 3.34
N GLU A 126 -9.97 7.80 3.52
CA GLU A 126 -8.84 7.51 2.63
C GLU A 126 -8.31 6.11 2.96
N CYS A 127 -8.36 5.22 2.00
CA CYS A 127 -7.97 3.83 2.16
C CYS A 127 -6.73 3.53 1.33
N VAL A 128 -5.72 2.94 1.96
CA VAL A 128 -4.58 2.37 1.25
C VAL A 128 -4.68 0.85 1.35
N SER A 129 -4.63 0.17 0.23
CA SER A 129 -4.72 -1.28 0.14
C SER A 129 -3.60 -1.86 -0.72
N MET A 130 -3.34 -3.14 -0.56
CA MET A 130 -2.40 -3.93 -1.35
C MET A 130 -3.15 -4.93 -2.21
N ASN A 131 -2.73 -5.10 -3.45
CA ASN A 131 -3.16 -6.16 -4.36
C ASN A 131 -1.96 -7.00 -4.82
N PHE A 132 -2.24 -8.11 -5.50
CA PHE A 132 -1.26 -9.13 -5.81
C PHE A 132 -1.26 -9.49 -7.30
N PRO A 133 -0.85 -8.58 -8.18
CA PRO A 133 -0.78 -8.85 -9.62
C PRO A 133 0.17 -10.01 -9.94
N GLY A 134 1.08 -10.36 -9.04
CA GLY A 134 1.99 -11.49 -9.15
C GLY A 134 1.38 -12.86 -8.81
N LEU A 135 0.10 -12.94 -8.42
CA LEU A 135 -0.57 -14.21 -8.08
C LEU A 135 -1.64 -14.65 -9.11
N GLY A 136 -1.59 -14.11 -10.34
CA GLY A 136 -2.53 -14.45 -11.40
C GLY A 136 -3.80 -13.60 -11.42
N GLU A 137 -4.63 -13.81 -12.45
CA GLU A 137 -5.78 -12.95 -12.77
C GLU A 137 -6.79 -12.81 -11.63
N GLU A 138 -7.02 -13.88 -10.89
CA GLU A 138 -8.03 -13.90 -9.82
C GLU A 138 -7.62 -13.08 -8.59
N TRP A 139 -6.32 -12.86 -8.42
CA TRP A 139 -5.75 -12.13 -7.28
C TRP A 139 -5.49 -10.65 -7.58
N LYS A 140 -5.48 -10.25 -8.84
CA LYS A 140 -5.22 -8.84 -9.20
C LYS A 140 -6.28 -7.89 -8.66
N ASP A 141 -7.53 -8.37 -8.52
CA ASP A 141 -8.65 -7.59 -8.01
C ASP A 141 -8.88 -7.77 -6.50
N VAL A 142 -8.13 -8.70 -5.87
CA VAL A 142 -8.15 -8.85 -4.40
C VAL A 142 -7.39 -7.70 -3.78
N ARG A 143 -8.07 -6.92 -2.95
CA ARG A 143 -7.49 -5.79 -2.22
C ARG A 143 -7.51 -6.08 -0.73
N VAL A 144 -6.33 -6.09 -0.14
CA VAL A 144 -6.16 -6.21 1.30
C VAL A 144 -5.90 -4.82 1.87
N PRO A 145 -6.75 -4.28 2.74
CA PRO A 145 -6.53 -2.96 3.31
C PRO A 145 -5.26 -2.96 4.15
N ILE A 146 -4.40 -1.98 3.92
CA ILE A 146 -3.22 -1.69 4.75
C ILE A 146 -3.64 -0.78 5.89
N THR A 147 -4.29 0.33 5.57
CA THR A 147 -4.80 1.31 6.55
C THR A 147 -5.98 2.09 5.97
N ALA A 148 -6.75 2.69 6.87
CA ALA A 148 -7.88 3.55 6.53
C ALA A 148 -7.92 4.75 7.47
N ILE A 149 -7.98 5.96 6.92
CA ILE A 149 -7.87 7.22 7.65
C ILE A 149 -9.08 8.08 7.34
N PRO A 150 -9.88 8.49 8.33
CA PRO A 150 -10.92 9.48 8.10
C PRO A 150 -10.33 10.77 7.51
N HIS A 151 -10.92 11.27 6.42
CA HIS A 151 -10.42 12.46 5.73
C HIS A 151 -10.27 13.67 6.67
N ALA A 152 -11.18 13.81 7.62
CA ALA A 152 -11.14 14.89 8.64
C ALA A 152 -9.89 14.84 9.55
N LEU A 153 -9.18 13.72 9.62
CA LEU A 153 -7.95 13.59 10.41
C LEU A 153 -6.68 13.85 9.59
N LEU A 154 -6.80 14.11 8.29
CA LEU A 154 -5.63 14.38 7.46
C LEU A 154 -5.02 15.73 7.80
N SER A 155 -3.73 15.73 8.10
CA SER A 155 -2.87 16.90 8.17
C SER A 155 -1.88 16.91 7.02
N THR A 156 -1.10 17.96 6.88
CA THR A 156 -0.04 18.06 5.88
C THR A 156 0.98 16.90 5.98
N ASN A 157 1.20 16.39 7.20
CA ASN A 157 2.22 15.38 7.46
C ASN A 157 1.66 13.95 7.62
N THR A 158 0.35 13.77 7.63
CA THR A 158 -0.27 12.44 7.83
C THR A 158 0.20 11.45 6.78
N TRP A 159 0.16 11.84 5.51
CA TRP A 159 0.58 10.97 4.41
C TRP A 159 2.07 10.63 4.46
N HIS A 160 2.90 11.55 4.88
CA HIS A 160 4.34 11.27 5.07
C HIS A 160 4.55 10.15 6.10
N ASP A 161 3.94 10.26 7.28
CA ASP A 161 4.08 9.24 8.33
C ASP A 161 3.50 7.89 7.89
N VAL A 162 2.38 7.88 7.18
CA VAL A 162 1.76 6.66 6.62
C VAL A 162 2.67 6.01 5.58
N GLN A 163 3.25 6.80 4.68
CA GLN A 163 4.17 6.29 3.65
C GLN A 163 5.45 5.71 4.26
N GLU A 164 6.00 6.31 5.33
CA GLU A 164 7.17 5.76 6.01
C GLU A 164 6.89 4.35 6.56
N VAL A 165 5.75 4.12 7.21
CA VAL A 165 5.37 2.79 7.70
C VAL A 165 5.22 1.79 6.54
N ILE A 166 4.55 2.18 5.46
CA ILE A 166 4.35 1.32 4.29
C ILE A 166 5.69 1.03 3.60
N LYS A 167 6.53 2.04 3.40
CA LYS A 167 7.87 1.93 2.80
C LYS A 167 8.73 0.96 3.58
N ASP A 168 8.84 1.14 4.89
CA ASP A 168 9.69 0.29 5.73
C ASP A 168 9.21 -1.16 5.71
N SER A 169 7.89 -1.36 5.67
CA SER A 169 7.30 -2.69 5.53
C SER A 169 7.55 -3.31 4.15
N LEU A 170 7.49 -2.51 3.07
CA LEU A 170 7.84 -3.00 1.72
C LEU A 170 9.33 -3.30 1.58
N VAL A 171 10.20 -2.53 2.23
CA VAL A 171 11.65 -2.85 2.30
C VAL A 171 11.88 -4.18 2.99
N ALA A 172 11.22 -4.45 4.12
CA ALA A 172 11.27 -5.75 4.78
C ALA A 172 10.80 -6.90 3.87
N ALA A 173 9.72 -6.66 3.14
CA ALA A 173 9.21 -7.61 2.14
C ALA A 173 10.19 -7.84 0.98
N ALA A 174 10.85 -6.79 0.49
CA ALA A 174 11.87 -6.91 -0.56
C ALA A 174 13.10 -7.69 -0.08
N LEU A 175 13.46 -7.54 1.19
CA LEU A 175 14.53 -8.32 1.83
C LEU A 175 14.11 -9.74 2.21
N GLY A 176 12.83 -10.09 2.09
CA GLY A 176 12.27 -11.39 2.47
C GLY A 176 12.39 -11.70 3.96
N ARG A 177 12.43 -10.68 4.83
CA ARG A 177 12.66 -10.83 6.28
C ARG A 177 11.67 -10.00 7.08
N TYR A 178 11.20 -10.54 8.20
CA TYR A 178 10.44 -9.77 9.17
C TYR A 178 11.35 -8.74 9.86
N TRP A 179 10.78 -7.62 10.30
CA TRP A 179 11.49 -6.61 11.06
C TRP A 179 12.18 -7.21 12.29
N ASP A 180 13.43 -6.85 12.52
CA ASP A 180 14.18 -7.23 13.72
C ASP A 180 13.66 -6.50 14.96
N GLU A 181 13.34 -5.22 14.80
CA GLU A 181 12.82 -4.32 15.82
C GLU A 181 11.71 -3.41 15.24
N ARG A 182 11.04 -2.67 16.09
CA ARG A 182 10.01 -1.72 15.64
C ARG A 182 10.67 -0.55 14.88
N PRO A 183 10.07 -0.04 13.81
CA PRO A 183 10.59 1.11 13.05
C PRO A 183 10.70 2.40 13.88
N ASP A 184 9.89 2.52 14.94
CA ASP A 184 9.94 3.65 15.87
C ASP A 184 11.07 3.53 16.91
N GLY A 185 11.93 2.52 16.79
CA GLY A 185 13.04 2.24 17.72
C GLY A 185 12.60 1.72 19.09
N GLN A 186 11.31 1.47 19.30
CA GLN A 186 10.82 0.90 20.53
C GLN A 186 10.97 -0.64 20.52
N PRO A 187 11.28 -1.27 21.66
CA PRO A 187 11.38 -2.73 21.71
C PRO A 187 10.01 -3.36 21.48
N TRP A 188 9.98 -4.56 20.89
CA TRP A 188 8.79 -5.39 20.87
C TRP A 188 8.38 -5.70 22.31
N ILE A 189 7.24 -5.22 22.74
CA ILE A 189 6.79 -5.33 24.12
C ILE A 189 6.42 -6.79 24.43
N GLY A 190 6.77 -7.24 25.62
CA GLY A 190 6.61 -8.62 26.05
C GLY A 190 5.20 -8.94 26.57
N LYS A 191 5.07 -10.06 27.28
CA LYS A 191 3.85 -10.55 27.90
C LYS A 191 3.21 -9.49 28.81
N GLY A 192 1.98 -9.08 28.51
CA GLY A 192 1.26 -8.02 29.25
C GLY A 192 1.09 -6.70 28.48
N CYS A 193 1.55 -6.65 27.25
CA CYS A 193 1.44 -5.49 26.38
C CYS A 193 0.01 -5.21 25.89
N LYS A 194 -0.26 -3.93 25.63
CA LYS A 194 -1.51 -3.48 25.00
C LYS A 194 -1.58 -3.83 23.50
N GLU A 195 -0.44 -4.08 22.87
CA GLU A 195 -0.29 -4.37 21.45
C GLU A 195 -0.33 -5.88 21.21
N ILE A 196 -1.46 -6.39 20.76
CA ILE A 196 -1.71 -7.85 20.65
C ILE A 196 -0.77 -8.54 19.65
N GLY A 197 -0.32 -7.84 18.60
CA GLY A 197 0.56 -8.39 17.58
C GLY A 197 2.03 -8.49 17.98
N ASP A 198 2.49 -7.70 18.94
CA ASP A 198 3.92 -7.54 19.23
C ASP A 198 4.58 -8.81 19.76
N VAL A 199 3.86 -9.64 20.51
CA VAL A 199 4.38 -10.94 20.96
C VAL A 199 4.71 -11.86 19.77
N GLN A 200 3.86 -11.85 18.75
CA GLN A 200 4.10 -12.63 17.54
C GLN A 200 5.22 -12.01 16.70
N ARG A 201 5.28 -10.70 16.55
CA ARG A 201 6.35 -9.97 15.86
C ARG A 201 7.70 -10.23 16.49
N LYS A 202 7.79 -10.20 17.84
CA LYS A 202 9.01 -10.58 18.56
C LYS A 202 9.47 -12.00 18.25
N LYS A 203 8.54 -12.95 18.09
CA LYS A 203 8.88 -14.34 17.72
C LYS A 203 9.35 -14.47 16.28
N LEU A 204 8.89 -13.59 15.38
CA LEU A 204 9.22 -13.59 13.96
C LEU A 204 10.42 -12.69 13.64
N ALA A 205 10.86 -11.85 14.58
CA ALA A 205 11.92 -10.87 14.36
C ALA A 205 13.14 -11.50 13.67
N GLY A 206 13.58 -10.90 12.58
CA GLY A 206 14.70 -11.32 11.75
C GLY A 206 14.52 -12.64 10.98
N LYS A 207 13.40 -13.33 11.13
CA LYS A 207 13.14 -14.58 10.41
C LYS A 207 12.78 -14.32 8.96
N ALA A 208 13.06 -15.31 8.11
CA ALA A 208 12.67 -15.28 6.71
C ALA A 208 11.13 -15.29 6.56
N ILE A 209 10.62 -14.51 5.62
CA ILE A 209 9.21 -14.49 5.21
C ILE A 209 8.89 -15.72 4.37
N GLY A 210 9.86 -16.23 3.61
CA GLY A 210 9.72 -17.35 2.70
C GLY A 210 9.69 -16.94 1.22
N VAL A 211 9.43 -15.66 0.95
CA VAL A 211 9.43 -15.05 -0.38
C VAL A 211 9.87 -13.59 -0.27
N CYS A 212 10.56 -13.08 -1.29
CA CYS A 212 10.77 -11.65 -1.46
C CYS A 212 9.59 -11.02 -2.20
N ALA A 213 9.42 -9.70 -2.12
CA ALA A 213 8.39 -9.01 -2.88
C ALA A 213 8.92 -7.74 -3.54
N ALA A 214 8.35 -7.37 -4.69
CA ALA A 214 8.66 -6.14 -5.39
C ALA A 214 7.38 -5.37 -5.70
N LEU A 215 7.41 -4.05 -5.49
CA LEU A 215 6.32 -3.16 -5.89
C LEU A 215 6.34 -3.01 -7.41
N VAL A 216 5.33 -3.53 -8.10
CA VAL A 216 5.22 -3.51 -9.57
C VAL A 216 4.21 -2.49 -10.07
N GLU A 217 3.27 -2.05 -9.22
CA GLU A 217 2.31 -1.04 -9.60
C GLU A 217 1.87 -0.18 -8.41
N VAL A 218 1.52 1.07 -8.70
CA VAL A 218 0.80 1.95 -7.79
C VAL A 218 -0.41 2.47 -8.54
N ARG A 219 -1.59 2.29 -7.95
CA ARG A 219 -2.87 2.71 -8.52
C ARG A 219 -3.61 3.64 -7.57
N GLY A 220 -4.44 4.47 -8.11
CA GLY A 220 -5.28 5.39 -7.36
C GLY A 220 -5.97 6.35 -8.31
N ASP A 221 -6.88 7.14 -7.78
CA ASP A 221 -7.42 8.28 -8.50
C ASP A 221 -6.40 9.42 -8.58
N TRP A 222 -6.72 10.46 -9.37
CA TRP A 222 -5.82 11.60 -9.51
C TRP A 222 -5.63 12.39 -8.21
N LYS A 223 -6.65 12.41 -7.35
CA LYS A 223 -6.59 13.06 -6.05
C LYS A 223 -5.55 12.37 -5.17
N PHE A 224 -5.57 11.03 -5.11
CA PHE A 224 -4.57 10.24 -4.39
C PHE A 224 -3.15 10.56 -4.86
N PHE A 225 -2.89 10.54 -6.16
CA PHE A 225 -1.57 10.86 -6.69
C PHE A 225 -1.12 12.29 -6.38
N LYS A 226 -2.04 13.25 -6.40
CA LYS A 226 -1.75 14.64 -6.05
C LYS A 226 -1.43 14.83 -4.56
N GLU A 227 -2.25 14.26 -3.69
CA GLU A 227 -2.15 14.47 -2.25
C GLU A 227 -1.02 13.65 -1.62
N VAL A 228 -0.81 12.41 -2.10
CA VAL A 228 0.14 11.46 -1.52
C VAL A 228 1.53 11.59 -2.15
N PHE A 229 1.60 11.77 -3.48
CA PHE A 229 2.87 11.83 -4.21
C PHE A 229 3.21 13.23 -4.74
N HIS A 230 2.38 14.23 -4.43
CA HIS A 230 2.56 15.61 -4.86
C HIS A 230 2.68 15.77 -6.40
N PHE A 231 1.99 14.90 -7.14
CA PHE A 231 1.97 15.02 -8.59
C PHE A 231 1.17 16.25 -9.03
N PRO A 232 1.57 16.89 -10.15
CA PRO A 232 0.87 18.06 -10.64
C PRO A 232 -0.59 17.74 -10.97
N GLY A 233 -1.49 18.65 -10.64
CA GLY A 233 -2.90 18.52 -11.00
C GLY A 233 -3.11 18.64 -12.51
N TRP A 234 -4.08 17.91 -13.08
CA TRP A 234 -4.40 17.96 -14.51
C TRP A 234 -4.82 19.34 -15.02
N ARG A 235 -5.14 20.28 -14.12
CA ARG A 235 -5.46 21.68 -14.44
C ARG A 235 -4.25 22.61 -14.30
N GLU A 236 -3.11 22.10 -13.84
CA GLU A 236 -1.93 22.92 -13.68
C GLU A 236 -1.34 23.28 -15.04
N LEU A 237 -1.07 24.58 -15.22
CA LEU A 237 -0.56 25.11 -16.50
C LEU A 237 0.87 24.66 -16.83
N ARG A 238 1.62 24.22 -15.80
CA ARG A 238 3.02 23.80 -15.94
C ARG A 238 3.14 22.29 -15.77
N GLY A 239 2.83 21.55 -16.86
CA GLY A 239 3.05 20.12 -16.89
C GLY A 239 1.98 19.32 -16.13
N CYS A 240 0.89 18.96 -16.79
CA CYS A 240 -0.14 18.12 -16.22
C CYS A 240 0.23 16.62 -16.23
N CYS A 241 1.23 16.24 -17.02
CA CYS A 241 1.73 14.87 -17.07
C CYS A 241 3.06 14.78 -16.33
N TRP A 242 3.11 13.93 -15.30
CA TRP A 242 4.30 13.71 -14.48
C TRP A 242 5.41 12.93 -15.22
N ILE A 243 5.07 12.27 -16.34
CA ILE A 243 6.05 11.52 -17.16
C ILE A 243 6.78 12.46 -18.12
N CYS A 244 6.03 13.25 -18.91
CA CYS A 244 6.61 14.07 -19.98
C CYS A 244 6.51 15.58 -19.72
N GLY A 245 5.85 16.01 -18.65
CA GLY A 245 5.71 17.43 -18.31
C GLY A 245 4.83 18.23 -19.30
N CYS A 246 4.06 17.56 -20.18
CA CYS A 246 3.21 18.26 -21.15
C CYS A 246 2.15 19.13 -20.46
N THR A 247 1.80 20.24 -21.11
CA THR A 247 0.77 21.16 -20.62
C THR A 247 -0.63 20.69 -21.06
N PRO A 248 -1.73 21.14 -20.41
CA PRO A 248 -3.09 20.83 -20.81
C PRO A 248 -3.39 21.20 -22.27
N ASP A 249 -2.80 22.28 -22.79
CA ASP A 249 -2.99 22.71 -24.17
C ASP A 249 -2.30 21.80 -25.18
N GLN A 250 -1.14 21.24 -24.83
CA GLN A 250 -0.47 20.22 -25.64
C GLN A 250 -1.30 18.96 -25.74
N VAL A 251 -1.86 18.48 -24.60
CA VAL A 251 -2.75 17.32 -24.58
C VAL A 251 -4.01 17.56 -25.41
N ARG A 252 -4.57 18.78 -25.41
CA ARG A 252 -5.77 19.12 -26.20
C ARG A 252 -5.50 19.23 -27.69
N ARG A 253 -4.32 19.68 -28.11
CA ARG A 253 -3.97 19.87 -29.54
C ARG A 253 -3.68 18.57 -30.26
N GLU A 254 -3.18 17.55 -29.56
CA GLU A 254 -2.74 16.29 -30.18
C GLU A 254 -3.86 15.23 -30.33
N GLY A 255 -5.08 15.53 -29.98
CA GLY A 255 -6.20 14.65 -30.33
C GLY A 255 -7.23 14.50 -29.24
N GLY A 256 -8.47 14.57 -29.63
CA GLY A 256 -9.59 14.16 -28.80
C GLY A 256 -9.42 12.71 -28.33
N MET A 257 -9.89 12.44 -27.13
CA MET A 257 -9.85 11.13 -26.48
C MET A 257 -10.24 9.98 -27.42
N GLY A 258 -9.28 9.25 -27.93
CA GLY A 258 -9.57 8.12 -28.84
C GLY A 258 -8.35 7.46 -29.47
N GLN A 259 -7.24 8.13 -29.59
CA GLN A 259 -6.01 7.51 -30.05
C GLN A 259 -4.95 7.72 -28.97
N GLY A 260 -4.38 6.63 -28.47
CA GLY A 260 -3.40 6.68 -27.39
C GLY A 260 -2.32 7.74 -27.66
N VAL A 261 -2.31 8.80 -26.87
CA VAL A 261 -1.27 9.82 -26.93
C VAL A 261 0.00 9.12 -26.47
N SER A 262 0.84 8.77 -27.43
CA SER A 262 2.23 8.43 -27.15
C SER A 262 2.87 9.70 -26.59
N CYS A 263 3.00 9.77 -25.27
CA CYS A 263 3.88 10.76 -24.66
C CYS A 263 5.26 10.50 -25.24
N GLY A 264 5.71 11.38 -26.16
CA GLY A 264 7.04 11.31 -26.73
C GLY A 264 8.09 11.27 -25.63
N GLU A 265 9.18 10.55 -25.84
CA GLU A 265 10.31 10.59 -24.92
C GLU A 265 10.69 12.04 -24.63
N PRO A 266 10.86 12.43 -23.35
CA PRO A 266 11.29 13.78 -23.02
C PRO A 266 12.62 14.08 -23.73
N PRO A 267 12.84 15.32 -24.20
CA PRO A 267 14.10 15.70 -24.82
C PRO A 267 15.27 15.26 -23.93
N ARG A 268 16.26 14.60 -24.53
CA ARG A 268 17.39 13.99 -23.77
C ARG A 268 18.12 14.95 -22.83
N GLU A 269 18.06 16.25 -23.09
CA GLU A 269 18.63 17.29 -22.24
C GLU A 269 17.82 17.53 -20.95
N GLU A 270 16.48 17.51 -21.00
CA GLU A 270 15.64 17.67 -19.81
C GLU A 270 15.68 16.43 -18.90
N ALA A 271 15.79 15.23 -19.47
CA ALA A 271 15.98 14.00 -18.72
C ALA A 271 17.30 13.99 -17.92
N ARG A 272 18.35 14.67 -18.41
CA ARG A 272 19.61 14.88 -17.67
C ARG A 272 19.47 15.89 -16.54
N ALA A 273 18.72 16.99 -16.75
CA ALA A 273 18.48 18.01 -15.73
C ALA A 273 17.65 17.47 -14.56
N LEU A 274 16.69 16.56 -14.81
CA LEU A 274 15.89 15.90 -13.78
C LEU A 274 16.70 14.86 -12.98
N ARG A 275 17.67 14.19 -13.59
CA ARG A 275 18.60 13.29 -12.88
C ARG A 275 19.57 14.05 -11.96
N GLY A 276 20.10 15.19 -12.42
CA GLY A 276 21.04 15.99 -11.62
C GLY A 276 20.44 16.66 -10.39
N LYS A 277 19.09 16.75 -10.28
CA LYS A 277 18.42 17.27 -9.08
C LYS A 277 18.08 16.19 -8.05
N ARG A 278 18.22 14.91 -8.38
CA ARG A 278 17.98 13.80 -7.41
C ARG A 278 19.19 13.53 -6.51
N ASP A 279 20.38 13.97 -6.90
CA ASP A 279 21.60 13.71 -6.12
C ASP A 279 21.93 14.83 -5.11
N SER A 280 20.98 15.77 -4.89
CA SER A 280 21.17 16.94 -3.99
C SER A 280 20.10 17.05 -2.89
N TYR A 281 19.43 15.93 -2.52
CA TYR A 281 18.56 15.87 -1.34
C TYR A 281 18.89 14.68 -0.46
#